data_3e28f754a052ace36c5e1c4a817728ad
#
_entry.id   3e28f754a052ace36c5e1c4a817728ad
#
_cell.length_a   1.000
_cell.length_b   1.000
_cell.length_c   1.000
_cell.angle_alpha   90.00
_cell.angle_beta   90.00
_cell.angle_gamma   90.00
#
_symmetry.space_group_name_H-M   'P 1'
#
loop_
_entity.id
_entity.type
_entity.pdbx_description
1 polymer ?
#
loop_
_entity_poly.entity_id
_entity_poly.type
_entity_poly.pdbx_seq_one_letter_code
_entity_poly.pdbx_strand_id
1 'polypeptide(L)'
;RRSWAVGLLIISILTMACGGAASVDDYKAAFVYLGSPNDGGWTQAHDEGRQYLVEQTGIETAYTEDVPPDATEFRTVAEAYIEQGYNIIFGTTFGYLDIMEEMALEYPDVIFLHCSGYKSNDSNYTNYFGKIYEPRYLSGLAAGAITESNKIGYVAAFPIPEVIRGINAFATGVKEVNPDATVEVVWT
;
A
#
# COMPACT_ATOMS: atom_id res chain seq x y z
N ARG A 1 61.46 -38.99 -38.57
CA ARG A 1 60.10 -39.25 -37.98
C ARG A 1 59.69 -37.98 -37.22
N ARG A 2 58.82 -37.21 -37.85
CA ARG A 2 58.19 -35.99 -37.23
C ARG A 2 56.84 -36.40 -36.65
N SER A 3 56.71 -36.32 -35.31
CA SER A 3 55.45 -36.49 -34.58
C SER A 3 54.71 -35.15 -34.51
N TRP A 4 53.53 -35.12 -35.05
CA TRP A 4 52.61 -34.00 -34.98
C TRP A 4 51.73 -34.17 -33.71
N ALA A 5 51.91 -33.29 -32.74
CA ALA A 5 51.02 -33.23 -31.61
C ALA A 5 49.78 -32.34 -31.99
N VAL A 6 48.63 -32.97 -32.06
CA VAL A 6 47.35 -32.28 -32.26
C VAL A 6 46.88 -31.78 -30.89
N GLY A 7 47.00 -30.49 -30.69
CA GLY A 7 46.42 -29.84 -29.50
C GLY A 7 44.91 -29.65 -29.65
N LEU A 8 44.14 -30.37 -28.84
CA LEU A 8 42.68 -30.14 -28.73
C LEU A 8 42.44 -28.85 -27.92
N LEU A 9 41.98 -27.80 -28.58
CA LEU A 9 41.54 -26.56 -27.99
C LEU A 9 40.09 -26.76 -27.49
N ILE A 10 39.91 -26.99 -26.19
CA ILE A 10 38.59 -27.04 -25.57
C ILE A 10 38.11 -25.58 -25.39
N ILE A 11 37.23 -25.14 -26.27
CA ILE A 11 36.52 -23.85 -26.10
C ILE A 11 35.42 -24.09 -25.09
N SER A 12 35.67 -23.69 -23.85
CA SER A 12 34.60 -23.58 -22.82
C SER A 12 33.71 -22.42 -23.17
N ILE A 13 32.52 -22.72 -23.70
CA ILE A 13 31.43 -21.72 -23.88
C ILE A 13 30.90 -21.44 -22.49
N LEU A 14 31.33 -20.31 -21.90
CA LEU A 14 30.67 -19.73 -20.73
C LEU A 14 29.31 -19.18 -21.20
N THR A 15 28.25 -19.93 -21.01
CA THR A 15 26.92 -19.40 -21.13
C THR A 15 26.71 -18.43 -19.96
N MET A 16 26.93 -17.14 -20.19
CA MET A 16 26.40 -16.09 -19.33
C MET A 16 24.86 -16.22 -19.37
N ALA A 17 24.29 -16.77 -18.31
CA ALA A 17 22.88 -16.62 -18.05
C ALA A 17 22.65 -15.12 -17.81
N CYS A 18 22.26 -14.38 -18.86
CA CYS A 18 21.61 -13.09 -18.68
C CYS A 18 20.34 -13.38 -17.89
N GLY A 19 20.33 -13.05 -16.61
CA GLY A 19 19.08 -12.90 -15.86
C GLY A 19 18.25 -11.89 -16.65
N GLY A 20 17.20 -12.35 -17.34
CA GLY A 20 16.24 -11.49 -18.02
C GLY A 20 15.70 -10.51 -16.99
N ALA A 21 15.56 -9.23 -17.35
CA ALA A 21 14.78 -8.29 -16.55
C ALA A 21 13.36 -8.89 -16.40
N ALA A 22 12.82 -8.87 -15.17
CA ALA A 22 11.47 -9.34 -14.91
C ALA A 22 10.50 -8.60 -15.85
N SER A 23 9.61 -9.36 -16.49
CA SER A 23 8.53 -8.83 -17.33
C SER A 23 7.34 -8.48 -16.47
N VAL A 24 6.47 -7.57 -16.92
CA VAL A 24 5.20 -7.32 -16.26
C VAL A 24 4.32 -8.57 -16.21
N ASP A 25 4.46 -9.46 -17.18
CA ASP A 25 3.74 -10.74 -17.25
C ASP A 25 4.15 -11.73 -16.14
N ASP A 26 5.28 -11.49 -15.46
CA ASP A 26 5.72 -12.30 -14.33
C ASP A 26 5.00 -11.91 -13.02
N TYR A 27 4.19 -10.83 -13.03
CA TYR A 27 3.52 -10.29 -11.86
C TYR A 27 2.00 -10.30 -12.02
N LYS A 28 1.32 -10.65 -10.91
CA LYS A 28 -0.13 -10.51 -10.75
C LYS A 28 -0.41 -9.86 -9.40
N ALA A 29 -1.28 -8.86 -9.38
CA ALA A 29 -1.57 -8.09 -8.18
C ALA A 29 -2.99 -8.32 -7.67
N ALA A 30 -3.13 -8.71 -6.40
CA ALA A 30 -4.40 -8.84 -5.72
C ALA A 30 -4.58 -7.75 -4.67
N PHE A 31 -5.80 -7.23 -4.58
CA PHE A 31 -6.16 -6.15 -3.66
C PHE A 31 -7.20 -6.65 -2.66
N VAL A 32 -6.89 -6.51 -1.37
CA VAL A 32 -7.79 -6.87 -0.27
C VAL A 32 -8.36 -5.58 0.31
N TYR A 33 -9.64 -5.33 0.02
CA TYR A 33 -10.34 -4.10 0.39
C TYR A 33 -11.12 -4.27 1.69
N LEU A 34 -11.06 -3.23 2.54
CA LEU A 34 -11.85 -3.15 3.78
C LEU A 34 -13.35 -3.01 3.51
N GLY A 35 -13.73 -2.34 2.44
CA GLY A 35 -15.12 -2.06 2.08
C GLY A 35 -15.36 -2.14 0.58
N SER A 36 -16.52 -1.64 0.14
CA SER A 36 -16.90 -1.66 -1.27
C SER A 36 -16.16 -0.62 -2.10
N PRO A 37 -15.74 -0.94 -3.34
CA PRO A 37 -15.16 0.01 -4.28
C PRO A 37 -16.13 1.13 -4.73
N ASN A 38 -17.39 1.07 -4.28
CA ASN A 38 -18.41 2.09 -4.52
C ASN A 38 -18.72 2.93 -3.26
N ASP A 39 -17.81 2.98 -2.30
CA ASP A 39 -17.99 3.69 -1.03
C ASP A 39 -17.91 5.23 -1.14
N GLY A 40 -17.59 5.74 -2.31
CA GLY A 40 -17.41 7.19 -2.54
C GLY A 40 -16.19 7.78 -1.86
N GLY A 41 -15.24 6.95 -1.39
CA GLY A 41 -14.13 7.40 -0.58
C GLY A 41 -12.91 6.49 -0.60
N TRP A 42 -12.63 5.86 0.54
CA TRP A 42 -11.39 5.13 0.77
C TRP A 42 -11.17 3.95 -0.18
N THR A 43 -12.13 3.05 -0.26
CA THR A 43 -12.00 1.86 -1.10
C THR A 43 -12.11 2.19 -2.58
N GLN A 44 -12.99 3.12 -2.95
CA GLN A 44 -13.07 3.61 -4.32
C GLN A 44 -11.75 4.17 -4.80
N ALA A 45 -11.06 5.00 -4.01
CA ALA A 45 -9.76 5.56 -4.38
C ALA A 45 -8.69 4.46 -4.61
N HIS A 46 -8.73 3.38 -3.83
CA HIS A 46 -7.86 2.23 -4.04
C HIS A 46 -8.19 1.48 -5.33
N ASP A 47 -9.47 1.29 -5.64
CA ASP A 47 -9.88 0.63 -6.87
C ASP A 47 -9.58 1.46 -8.12
N GLU A 48 -9.74 2.77 -8.06
CA GLU A 48 -9.29 3.69 -9.11
C GLU A 48 -7.77 3.56 -9.33
N GLY A 49 -6.99 3.43 -8.25
CA GLY A 49 -5.55 3.16 -8.32
C GLY A 49 -5.23 1.80 -8.95
N ARG A 50 -6.00 0.75 -8.64
CA ARG A 50 -5.87 -0.56 -9.27
C ARG A 50 -6.17 -0.50 -10.77
N GLN A 51 -7.26 0.16 -11.15
CA GLN A 51 -7.63 0.35 -12.57
C GLN A 51 -6.56 1.12 -13.33
N TYR A 52 -6.02 2.19 -12.73
CA TYR A 52 -4.90 2.95 -13.29
C TYR A 52 -3.64 2.08 -13.46
N LEU A 53 -3.32 1.22 -12.50
CA LEU A 53 -2.21 0.27 -12.61
C LEU A 53 -2.40 -0.65 -13.83
N VAL A 54 -3.60 -1.21 -14.02
CA VAL A 54 -3.92 -2.03 -15.20
C VAL A 54 -3.77 -1.24 -16.50
N GLU A 55 -4.31 -0.03 -16.54
CA GLU A 55 -4.23 0.84 -17.73
C GLU A 55 -2.78 1.16 -18.11
N GLN A 56 -1.91 1.42 -17.12
CA GLN A 56 -0.53 1.81 -17.40
C GLN A 56 0.39 0.64 -17.70
N THR A 57 0.13 -0.54 -17.17
CA THR A 57 1.09 -1.66 -17.21
C THR A 57 0.55 -2.91 -17.90
N GLY A 58 -0.77 -3.08 -18.00
CA GLY A 58 -1.40 -4.32 -18.45
C GLY A 58 -1.34 -5.46 -17.45
N ILE A 59 -0.85 -5.26 -16.23
CA ILE A 59 -0.73 -6.30 -15.20
C ILE A 59 -2.10 -6.92 -14.87
N GLU A 60 -2.13 -8.24 -14.70
CA GLU A 60 -3.33 -8.95 -14.23
C GLU A 60 -3.64 -8.56 -12.78
N THR A 61 -4.89 -8.14 -12.52
CA THR A 61 -5.32 -7.79 -11.16
C THR A 61 -6.62 -8.46 -10.77
N ALA A 62 -6.78 -8.72 -9.47
CA ALA A 62 -8.04 -9.11 -8.85
C ALA A 62 -8.25 -8.33 -7.55
N TYR A 63 -9.47 -8.36 -7.00
CA TYR A 63 -9.76 -7.81 -5.69
C TYR A 63 -10.85 -8.60 -4.96
N THR A 64 -10.85 -8.50 -3.63
CA THR A 64 -11.94 -8.93 -2.76
C THR A 64 -12.33 -7.75 -1.89
N GLU A 65 -13.61 -7.42 -1.90
CA GLU A 65 -14.20 -6.34 -1.10
C GLU A 65 -14.78 -6.85 0.22
N ASP A 66 -15.05 -5.91 1.16
CA ASP A 66 -15.68 -6.17 2.44
C ASP A 66 -14.94 -7.19 3.32
N VAL A 67 -13.61 -7.23 3.22
CA VAL A 67 -12.78 -8.05 4.10
C VAL A 67 -12.55 -7.30 5.41
N PRO A 68 -13.05 -7.81 6.55
CA PRO A 68 -12.87 -7.15 7.83
C PRO A 68 -11.39 -7.10 8.25
N PRO A 69 -10.99 -6.18 9.16
CA PRO A 69 -9.61 -6.07 9.64
C PRO A 69 -9.29 -7.17 10.66
N ASP A 70 -9.52 -8.41 10.28
CA ASP A 70 -9.27 -9.63 11.04
C ASP A 70 -8.17 -10.45 10.37
N ALA A 71 -7.24 -10.97 11.17
CA ALA A 71 -6.08 -11.71 10.67
C ALA A 71 -6.46 -12.99 9.91
N THR A 72 -7.48 -13.71 10.37
CA THR A 72 -7.93 -14.98 9.76
C THR A 72 -8.61 -14.73 8.41
N GLU A 73 -9.46 -13.70 8.35
CA GLU A 73 -10.17 -13.34 7.11
C GLU A 73 -9.19 -12.83 6.05
N PHE A 74 -8.26 -11.93 6.44
CA PHE A 74 -7.23 -11.45 5.53
C PHE A 74 -6.37 -12.59 5.00
N ARG A 75 -5.87 -13.46 5.90
CA ARG A 75 -5.03 -14.63 5.54
C ARG A 75 -5.75 -15.53 4.54
N THR A 76 -7.00 -15.87 4.82
CA THR A 76 -7.81 -16.73 3.95
C THR A 76 -7.91 -16.19 2.52
N VAL A 77 -8.18 -14.88 2.39
CA VAL A 77 -8.29 -14.22 1.09
C VAL A 77 -6.93 -14.14 0.40
N ALA A 78 -5.88 -13.74 1.12
CA ALA A 78 -4.55 -13.58 0.56
C ALA A 78 -3.95 -14.92 0.10
N GLU A 79 -4.09 -15.99 0.89
CA GLU A 79 -3.64 -17.35 0.53
C GLU A 79 -4.36 -17.87 -0.72
N ALA A 80 -5.67 -17.63 -0.84
CA ALA A 80 -6.41 -18.02 -2.03
C ALA A 80 -5.91 -17.31 -3.30
N TYR A 81 -5.42 -16.08 -3.21
CA TYR A 81 -4.78 -15.38 -4.32
C TYR A 81 -3.37 -15.91 -4.60
N ILE A 82 -2.58 -16.17 -3.57
CA ILE A 82 -1.23 -16.73 -3.70
C ILE A 82 -1.28 -18.10 -4.41
N GLU A 83 -2.24 -18.96 -4.03
CA GLU A 83 -2.47 -20.26 -4.68
C GLU A 83 -2.84 -20.11 -6.17
N GLN A 84 -3.46 -19.01 -6.58
CA GLN A 84 -3.78 -18.69 -7.97
C GLN A 84 -2.61 -18.01 -8.72
N GLY A 85 -1.46 -17.86 -8.05
CA GLY A 85 -0.24 -17.29 -8.65
C GLY A 85 -0.14 -15.77 -8.56
N TYR A 86 -0.97 -15.09 -7.75
CA TYR A 86 -0.78 -13.68 -7.44
C TYR A 86 0.42 -13.53 -6.51
N ASN A 87 1.37 -12.70 -6.90
CA ASN A 87 2.64 -12.50 -6.21
C ASN A 87 2.86 -11.05 -5.72
N ILE A 88 1.83 -10.21 -5.85
CA ILE A 88 1.76 -8.89 -5.22
C ILE A 88 0.42 -8.79 -4.49
N ILE A 89 0.44 -8.59 -3.18
CA ILE A 89 -0.76 -8.46 -2.34
C ILE A 89 -0.81 -7.05 -1.75
N PHE A 90 -1.87 -6.32 -2.08
CA PHE A 90 -2.18 -5.02 -1.51
C PHE A 90 -3.19 -5.19 -0.36
N GLY A 91 -2.84 -4.75 0.83
CA GLY A 91 -3.75 -4.64 1.96
C GLY A 91 -4.08 -3.18 2.24
N THR A 92 -5.37 -2.83 2.23
CA THR A 92 -5.81 -1.43 2.16
C THR A 92 -6.30 -0.84 3.48
N THR A 93 -5.99 -1.44 4.61
CA THR A 93 -6.34 -0.89 5.93
C THR A 93 -5.26 -1.13 6.97
N PHE A 94 -5.16 -0.23 7.95
CA PHE A 94 -4.26 -0.37 9.10
C PHE A 94 -4.40 -1.71 9.81
N GLY A 95 -5.62 -2.25 9.90
CA GLY A 95 -5.90 -3.50 10.60
C GLY A 95 -5.22 -4.75 10.03
N TYR A 96 -4.65 -4.69 8.83
CA TYR A 96 -3.89 -5.81 8.25
C TYR A 96 -2.38 -5.76 8.57
N LEU A 97 -1.91 -4.79 9.37
CA LEU A 97 -0.51 -4.52 9.65
C LEU A 97 0.28 -5.75 10.11
N ASP A 98 -0.22 -6.42 11.14
CA ASP A 98 0.49 -7.54 11.78
C ASP A 98 0.43 -8.81 10.93
N ILE A 99 -0.74 -9.13 10.40
CA ILE A 99 -0.90 -10.34 9.59
C ILE A 99 -0.11 -10.27 8.27
N MET A 100 -0.02 -9.08 7.64
CA MET A 100 0.79 -8.92 6.43
C MET A 100 2.29 -9.08 6.72
N GLU A 101 2.77 -8.62 7.88
CA GLU A 101 4.15 -8.85 8.32
C GLU A 101 4.44 -10.35 8.50
N GLU A 102 3.54 -11.09 9.18
CA GLU A 102 3.67 -12.53 9.34
C GLU A 102 3.70 -13.25 8.00
N MET A 103 2.73 -12.97 7.12
CA MET A 103 2.65 -13.61 5.81
C MET A 103 3.86 -13.28 4.92
N ALA A 104 4.43 -12.09 5.03
CA ALA A 104 5.64 -11.74 4.29
C ALA A 104 6.85 -12.60 4.67
N LEU A 105 6.93 -13.06 5.92
CA LEU A 105 7.96 -14.00 6.36
C LEU A 105 7.69 -15.43 5.87
N GLU A 106 6.42 -15.83 5.80
CA GLU A 106 6.01 -17.16 5.36
C GLU A 106 6.09 -17.33 3.82
N TYR A 107 5.84 -16.24 3.07
CA TYR A 107 5.80 -16.22 1.61
C TYR A 107 6.88 -15.27 1.03
N PRO A 108 8.17 -15.62 1.08
CA PRO A 108 9.28 -14.72 0.71
C PRO A 108 9.28 -14.31 -0.76
N ASP A 109 8.61 -15.04 -1.64
CA ASP A 109 8.50 -14.76 -3.07
C ASP A 109 7.27 -13.88 -3.41
N VAL A 110 6.45 -13.52 -2.42
CA VAL A 110 5.27 -12.66 -2.56
C VAL A 110 5.56 -11.29 -2.00
N ILE A 111 5.24 -10.24 -2.74
CA ILE A 111 5.40 -8.84 -2.33
C ILE A 111 4.14 -8.38 -1.61
N PHE A 112 4.28 -7.87 -0.40
CA PHE A 112 3.18 -7.31 0.38
C PHE A 112 3.29 -5.79 0.47
N LEU A 113 2.24 -5.11 0.00
CA LEU A 113 2.14 -3.65 -0.04
C LEU A 113 0.98 -3.20 0.85
N HIS A 114 1.32 -2.65 2.00
CA HIS A 114 0.35 -2.25 3.02
C HIS A 114 0.04 -0.75 2.94
N CYS A 115 -1.22 -0.39 2.72
CA CYS A 115 -1.65 0.99 2.84
C CYS A 115 -1.86 1.37 4.30
N SER A 116 -1.27 2.48 4.74
CA SER A 116 -1.23 2.85 6.15
C SER A 116 -0.14 2.10 6.94
N GLY A 117 -0.10 2.29 8.25
CA GLY A 117 0.85 1.60 9.11
C GLY A 117 2.28 2.15 9.04
N TYR A 118 3.21 1.40 9.62
CA TYR A 118 4.59 1.86 9.82
C TYR A 118 5.63 0.72 9.76
N LYS A 119 5.19 -0.53 9.48
CA LYS A 119 6.08 -1.68 9.41
C LYS A 119 6.56 -1.92 7.98
N SER A 120 7.78 -2.38 7.86
CA SER A 120 8.40 -2.84 6.62
C SER A 120 9.53 -3.81 6.93
N ASN A 121 9.96 -4.60 5.96
CA ASN A 121 11.20 -5.37 6.00
C ASN A 121 12.10 -5.00 4.81
N ASP A 122 13.32 -5.55 4.77
CA ASP A 122 14.29 -5.25 3.72
C ASP A 122 14.08 -6.08 2.43
N SER A 123 13.00 -6.87 2.33
CA SER A 123 12.80 -7.82 1.23
C SER A 123 11.48 -7.64 0.48
N ASN A 124 10.36 -7.98 1.10
CA ASN A 124 9.09 -8.17 0.41
C ASN A 124 7.87 -7.54 1.11
N TYR A 125 8.06 -6.77 2.17
CA TYR A 125 6.99 -6.06 2.86
C TYR A 125 7.32 -4.59 3.05
N THR A 126 6.44 -3.73 2.56
CA THR A 126 6.54 -2.29 2.79
C THR A 126 5.17 -1.64 2.92
N ASN A 127 5.15 -0.46 3.52
CA ASN A 127 3.96 0.36 3.58
C ASN A 127 4.04 1.53 2.59
N TYR A 128 2.87 2.03 2.22
CA TYR A 128 2.72 3.25 1.45
C TYR A 128 1.56 4.08 2.00
N PHE A 129 1.66 5.39 1.86
CA PHE A 129 0.59 6.29 2.24
C PHE A 129 0.74 7.64 1.52
N GLY A 130 -0.39 8.23 1.12
CA GLY A 130 -0.41 9.57 0.54
C GLY A 130 -0.10 10.65 1.58
N LYS A 131 0.38 11.82 1.15
CA LYS A 131 0.58 12.99 2.03
C LYS A 131 -0.76 13.66 2.39
N ILE A 132 -1.70 12.88 2.93
CA ILE A 132 -3.07 13.32 3.24
C ILE A 132 -3.10 14.49 4.24
N TYR A 133 -2.05 14.68 5.03
CA TYR A 133 -1.93 15.83 5.91
C TYR A 133 -1.88 17.18 5.15
N GLU A 134 -1.42 17.22 3.90
CA GLU A 134 -1.40 18.45 3.09
C GLU A 134 -2.82 18.95 2.78
N PRO A 135 -3.74 18.15 2.17
CA PRO A 135 -5.13 18.56 2.01
C PRO A 135 -5.87 18.71 3.35
N ARG A 136 -5.46 18.03 4.44
CA ARG A 136 -6.01 18.29 5.78
C ARG A 136 -5.69 19.69 6.27
N TYR A 137 -4.49 20.20 6.03
CA TYR A 137 -4.16 21.59 6.33
C TYR A 137 -5.06 22.58 5.56
N LEU A 138 -5.25 22.34 4.25
CA LEU A 138 -6.15 23.19 3.43
C LEU A 138 -7.59 23.15 3.93
N SER A 139 -8.10 21.99 4.32
CA SER A 139 -9.44 21.88 4.91
C SER A 139 -9.53 22.59 6.27
N GLY A 140 -8.45 22.61 7.03
CA GLY A 140 -8.32 23.40 8.25
C GLY A 140 -8.42 24.90 8.01
N LEU A 141 -7.73 25.44 6.98
CA LEU A 141 -7.86 26.84 6.57
C LEU A 141 -9.33 27.20 6.27
N ALA A 142 -10.01 26.33 5.47
CA ALA A 142 -11.40 26.57 5.12
C ALA A 142 -12.31 26.53 6.36
N ALA A 143 -12.16 25.54 7.23
CA ALA A 143 -12.96 25.41 8.45
C ALA A 143 -12.76 26.57 9.42
N GLY A 144 -11.52 27.01 9.61
CA GLY A 144 -11.19 28.16 10.45
C GLY A 144 -11.75 29.47 9.92
N ALA A 145 -11.79 29.64 8.60
CA ALA A 145 -12.33 30.85 7.97
C ALA A 145 -13.86 30.96 8.04
N ILE A 146 -14.58 29.82 8.04
CA ILE A 146 -16.05 29.81 7.97
C ILE A 146 -16.75 29.55 9.31
N THR A 147 -16.03 29.14 10.36
CA THR A 147 -16.66 28.87 11.66
C THR A 147 -17.21 30.13 12.29
N GLU A 148 -18.48 30.06 12.70
CA GLU A 148 -19.16 31.15 13.44
C GLU A 148 -19.03 31.00 14.95
N SER A 149 -18.86 29.76 15.43
CA SER A 149 -18.80 29.43 16.86
C SER A 149 -17.41 29.39 17.46
N ASN A 150 -16.36 29.43 16.63
CA ASN A 150 -14.99 29.13 17.00
C ASN A 150 -14.78 27.74 17.62
N LYS A 151 -15.73 26.82 17.40
CA LYS A 151 -15.65 25.42 17.82
C LYS A 151 -15.81 24.52 16.62
N ILE A 152 -14.84 23.68 16.38
CA ILE A 152 -14.78 22.78 15.23
C ILE A 152 -14.61 21.36 15.75
N GLY A 153 -15.55 20.47 15.36
CA GLY A 153 -15.44 19.04 15.65
C GLY A 153 -14.62 18.33 14.56
N TYR A 154 -13.75 17.41 14.98
CA TYR A 154 -12.98 16.55 14.09
C TYR A 154 -13.25 15.08 14.45
N VAL A 155 -13.88 14.32 13.54
CA VAL A 155 -14.08 12.89 13.71
C VAL A 155 -12.87 12.15 13.18
N ALA A 156 -12.21 11.38 14.05
CA ALA A 156 -11.00 10.65 13.76
C ALA A 156 -11.19 9.14 13.93
N ALA A 157 -10.52 8.32 13.10
CA ALA A 157 -10.64 6.88 13.16
C ALA A 157 -9.82 6.29 14.32
N PHE A 158 -8.53 6.08 14.15
CA PHE A 158 -7.67 5.46 15.16
C PHE A 158 -6.55 6.41 15.61
N PRO A 159 -6.08 6.35 16.88
CA PRO A 159 -4.99 7.20 17.38
C PRO A 159 -3.60 6.71 16.91
N ILE A 160 -3.41 6.59 15.61
CA ILE A 160 -2.18 6.16 14.95
C ILE A 160 -1.44 7.35 14.31
N PRO A 161 -0.13 7.22 14.02
CA PRO A 161 0.72 8.35 13.61
C PRO A 161 0.20 9.17 12.44
N GLU A 162 -0.30 8.52 11.38
CA GLU A 162 -0.83 9.23 10.22
C GLU A 162 -2.13 10.00 10.51
N VAL A 163 -3.01 9.46 11.36
CA VAL A 163 -4.25 10.13 11.77
C VAL A 163 -3.94 11.34 12.66
N ILE A 164 -3.04 11.17 13.65
CA ILE A 164 -2.59 12.27 14.51
C ILE A 164 -1.91 13.37 13.70
N ARG A 165 -1.07 13.02 12.71
CA ARG A 165 -0.46 13.99 11.79
C ARG A 165 -1.52 14.76 11.00
N GLY A 166 -2.57 14.08 10.53
CA GLY A 166 -3.70 14.70 9.84
C GLY A 166 -4.46 15.68 10.72
N ILE A 167 -4.76 15.30 11.97
CA ILE A 167 -5.41 16.18 12.97
C ILE A 167 -4.54 17.42 13.23
N ASN A 168 -3.25 17.26 13.45
CA ASN A 168 -2.33 18.36 13.70
C ASN A 168 -2.24 19.32 12.51
N ALA A 169 -2.19 18.79 11.28
CA ALA A 169 -2.18 19.59 10.07
C ALA A 169 -3.48 20.41 9.93
N PHE A 170 -4.64 19.77 10.17
CA PHE A 170 -5.94 20.45 10.16
C PHE A 170 -5.98 21.56 11.22
N ALA A 171 -5.61 21.27 12.46
CA ALA A 171 -5.59 22.24 13.55
C ALA A 171 -4.61 23.40 13.25
N THR A 172 -3.49 23.14 12.61
CA THR A 172 -2.55 24.18 12.16
C THR A 172 -3.21 25.09 11.13
N GLY A 173 -3.89 24.53 10.13
CA GLY A 173 -4.65 25.31 9.15
C GLY A 173 -5.75 26.18 9.78
N VAL A 174 -6.49 25.63 10.75
CA VAL A 174 -7.50 26.39 11.50
C VAL A 174 -6.84 27.58 12.21
N LYS A 175 -5.76 27.35 12.95
CA LYS A 175 -5.06 28.39 13.72
C LYS A 175 -4.43 29.50 12.87
N GLU A 176 -4.03 29.16 11.65
CA GLU A 176 -3.44 30.13 10.71
C GLU A 176 -4.42 31.27 10.37
N VAL A 177 -5.70 30.96 10.20
CA VAL A 177 -6.75 31.91 9.80
C VAL A 177 -7.65 32.35 10.95
N ASN A 178 -7.76 31.55 12.02
CA ASN A 178 -8.58 31.85 13.18
C ASN A 178 -7.90 31.36 14.47
N PRO A 179 -7.03 32.19 15.08
CA PRO A 179 -6.32 31.82 16.31
C PRO A 179 -7.23 31.51 17.52
N ASP A 180 -8.45 32.04 17.53
CA ASP A 180 -9.41 31.87 18.64
C ASP A 180 -10.18 30.56 18.52
N ALA A 181 -10.23 29.93 17.34
CA ALA A 181 -10.96 28.67 17.14
C ALA A 181 -10.29 27.50 17.85
N THR A 182 -11.11 26.56 18.32
CA THR A 182 -10.69 25.29 18.93
C THR A 182 -11.11 24.11 18.07
N VAL A 183 -10.27 23.07 18.03
CA VAL A 183 -10.58 21.79 17.37
C VAL A 183 -10.74 20.73 18.44
N GLU A 184 -11.92 20.13 18.52
CA GLU A 184 -12.23 19.03 19.43
C GLU A 184 -12.26 17.73 18.64
N VAL A 185 -11.51 16.71 19.10
CA VAL A 185 -11.37 15.42 18.41
C VAL A 185 -12.27 14.39 19.08
N VAL A 186 -13.05 13.68 18.25
CA VAL A 186 -13.85 12.52 18.66
C VAL A 186 -13.33 11.30 17.88
N TRP A 187 -13.07 10.24 18.61
CA TRP A 187 -12.63 8.97 18.05
C TRP A 187 -13.80 8.04 17.79
N THR A 188 -13.79 7.31 16.65
CA THR A 188 -14.82 6.31 16.29
C THR A 188 -14.43 4.90 16.70
#